data_0edfb34d4a24a52cb76a3bb018c806d3
#
_entry.id   0edfb34d4a24a52cb76a3bb018c806d3
#
_cell.length_a   1.000
_cell.length_b   1.000
_cell.length_c   1.000
_cell.angle_alpha   90.00
_cell.angle_beta   90.00
_cell.angle_gamma   90.00
#
_symmetry.space_group_name_H-M   'P 1'
#
loop_
_entity.id
_entity.type
_entity.pdbx_description
1 polymer ?
#
loop_
_entity_poly.entity_id
_entity_poly.type
_entity_poly.pdbx_seq_one_letter_code
_entity_poly.pdbx_strand_id
1 'polypeptide(L)'
;MKKLAFFFIFLCFITHSFAFEGGGLFSTSLNFDIGTPKKVDNPSIFNNSNKLSLWLKQSLDRNSFYNFATQGSAYFKMRKYLAPASNKILLKTVLDIDMLKFTFFVPLEKKGNLLIEAGRRGLVDSTGVIMSQSLDGVFIQYKNPHFSLMTSLAFTGLLNANTVVLNEKDITLSNNIYSLTKSYVGLIALFHVPFLKSSYSLYGDSLNFFETKKNGKIKTYLTVGIKGPVFKRLFFSTSFSGSYVKEKSDVKAGILATGAIAYYFRKYGAKLGMHMEFAQGGKNSFQTFTLRHLSSQFYSPYTNKWNTGVKMSIKPLEELYIEALCNIICKGEKSNGSLYEGFEWMTGTSYTIKRDISFEASLGQYIKRDASMLTFIGLKGIISF
;
A
#
# COMPACT_ATOMS: atom_id res chain seq x y z
N MET A 1 5.20 3.21 -35.77
CA MET A 1 4.40 2.07 -36.23
C MET A 1 5.22 0.79 -36.44
N LYS A 2 6.37 0.78 -37.16
CA LYS A 2 7.18 -0.45 -37.40
C LYS A 2 7.65 -1.15 -36.09
N LYS A 3 8.05 -0.42 -35.06
CA LYS A 3 8.49 -0.99 -33.77
C LYS A 3 7.34 -1.64 -32.96
N LEU A 4 6.12 -1.13 -33.09
CA LEU A 4 4.93 -1.70 -32.45
C LEU A 4 4.50 -3.00 -33.16
N ALA A 5 4.58 -3.03 -34.47
CA ALA A 5 4.31 -4.23 -35.27
C ALA A 5 5.31 -5.36 -34.96
N PHE A 6 6.60 -5.02 -34.80
CA PHE A 6 7.63 -6.00 -34.43
C PHE A 6 7.39 -6.57 -33.02
N PHE A 7 6.96 -5.75 -32.10
CA PHE A 7 6.59 -6.19 -30.74
C PHE A 7 5.37 -7.12 -30.75
N PHE A 8 4.35 -6.82 -31.56
CA PHE A 8 3.18 -7.69 -31.73
C PHE A 8 3.52 -9.01 -32.43
N ILE A 9 4.37 -8.98 -33.47
CA ILE A 9 4.84 -10.18 -34.16
C ILE A 9 5.67 -11.07 -33.20
N PHE A 10 6.57 -10.48 -32.42
CA PHE A 10 7.35 -11.19 -31.41
C PHE A 10 6.45 -11.79 -30.31
N LEU A 11 5.41 -11.09 -29.90
CA LEU A 11 4.39 -11.60 -28.97
C LEU A 11 3.63 -12.78 -29.58
N CYS A 12 3.24 -12.71 -30.84
CA CYS A 12 2.56 -13.81 -31.56
C CYS A 12 3.42 -15.06 -31.74
N PHE A 13 4.74 -14.91 -31.96
CA PHE A 13 5.65 -16.06 -32.06
C PHE A 13 5.81 -16.81 -30.73
N ILE A 14 5.79 -16.09 -29.60
CA ILE A 14 5.88 -16.72 -28.27
C ILE A 14 4.60 -17.49 -27.92
N THR A 15 3.44 -17.08 -28.42
CA THR A 15 2.14 -17.69 -28.06
C THR A 15 1.89 -19.08 -28.66
N HIS A 16 2.68 -19.51 -29.63
CA HIS A 16 2.42 -20.80 -30.34
C HIS A 16 2.94 -22.06 -29.61
N SER A 17 3.70 -21.91 -28.54
CA SER A 17 4.37 -23.06 -27.91
C SER A 17 4.06 -23.27 -26.43
N PHE A 18 3.42 -22.31 -25.74
CA PHE A 18 3.23 -22.35 -24.30
C PHE A 18 1.82 -21.90 -23.90
N ALA A 19 1.24 -22.53 -22.89
CA ALA A 19 -0.01 -22.09 -22.30
C ALA A 19 0.17 -20.71 -21.64
N PHE A 20 -0.63 -19.73 -22.03
CA PHE A 20 -0.70 -18.45 -21.36
C PHE A 20 -2.04 -18.29 -20.63
N GLU A 21 -1.99 -17.61 -19.51
CA GLU A 21 -3.16 -17.20 -18.74
C GLU A 21 -3.32 -15.69 -18.90
N GLY A 22 -4.50 -15.22 -19.21
CA GLY A 22 -4.81 -13.80 -19.33
C GLY A 22 -6.18 -13.49 -18.80
N GLY A 23 -6.39 -12.25 -18.42
CA GLY A 23 -7.67 -11.79 -17.93
C GLY A 23 -7.70 -10.28 -17.77
N GLY A 24 -8.83 -9.79 -17.33
CA GLY A 24 -9.03 -8.38 -17.10
C GLY A 24 -9.81 -8.08 -15.84
N LEU A 25 -9.70 -6.84 -15.39
CA LEU A 25 -10.47 -6.29 -14.28
C LEU A 25 -10.89 -4.88 -14.64
N PHE A 26 -12.19 -4.64 -14.58
CA PHE A 26 -12.76 -3.30 -14.65
C PHE A 26 -13.25 -2.92 -13.26
N SER A 27 -12.89 -1.74 -12.79
CA SER A 27 -13.42 -1.17 -11.55
C SER A 27 -13.86 0.27 -11.77
N THR A 28 -14.99 0.62 -11.17
CA THR A 28 -15.49 1.99 -11.07
C THR A 28 -15.68 2.35 -9.61
N SER A 29 -15.29 3.57 -9.23
CA SER A 29 -15.52 4.07 -7.87
C SER A 29 -16.03 5.50 -7.90
N LEU A 30 -16.99 5.78 -7.03
CA LEU A 30 -17.58 7.08 -6.76
C LEU A 30 -17.31 7.42 -5.30
N ASN A 31 -16.63 8.52 -5.04
CA ASN A 31 -16.34 8.97 -3.70
C ASN A 31 -16.81 10.41 -3.51
N PHE A 32 -17.48 10.65 -2.41
CA PHE A 32 -17.93 11.96 -1.98
C PHE A 32 -17.25 12.29 -0.64
N ASP A 33 -16.44 13.34 -0.63
CA ASP A 33 -15.85 13.91 0.58
C ASP A 33 -16.62 15.19 0.88
N ILE A 34 -17.35 15.23 1.99
CA ILE A 34 -18.19 16.36 2.39
C ILE A 34 -17.59 17.02 3.62
N GLY A 35 -17.04 18.22 3.45
CA GLY A 35 -16.51 19.03 4.53
C GLY A 35 -17.55 19.98 5.12
N THR A 36 -17.43 20.27 6.43
CA THR A 36 -18.24 21.34 7.04
C THR A 36 -17.80 22.71 6.54
N PRO A 37 -18.72 23.61 6.20
CA PRO A 37 -18.40 24.88 5.53
C PRO A 37 -17.65 25.93 6.37
N LYS A 38 -17.31 25.63 7.63
CA LYS A 38 -16.71 26.61 8.55
C LYS A 38 -15.28 27.05 8.24
N LYS A 39 -14.56 26.36 7.33
CA LYS A 39 -13.23 26.78 6.85
C LYS A 39 -13.08 26.47 5.36
N VAL A 40 -12.57 27.44 4.63
CA VAL A 40 -12.26 27.41 3.18
C VAL A 40 -11.33 26.24 2.79
N ASP A 41 -10.63 25.64 3.75
CA ASP A 41 -9.58 24.63 3.53
C ASP A 41 -10.08 23.21 3.29
N ASN A 42 -11.37 22.92 3.44
CA ASN A 42 -11.95 21.60 3.20
C ASN A 42 -13.13 21.66 2.22
N PRO A 43 -12.88 21.89 0.93
CA PRO A 43 -13.95 21.88 -0.06
C PRO A 43 -14.57 20.49 -0.15
N SER A 44 -15.88 20.41 -0.32
CA SER A 44 -16.51 19.14 -0.69
C SER A 44 -16.02 18.72 -2.06
N ILE A 45 -15.70 17.45 -2.21
CA ILE A 45 -15.08 16.90 -3.42
C ILE A 45 -15.86 15.67 -3.87
N PHE A 46 -16.19 15.63 -5.15
CA PHE A 46 -16.65 14.44 -5.84
C PHE A 46 -15.50 13.86 -6.67
N ASN A 47 -15.19 12.58 -6.46
CA ASN A 47 -14.22 11.85 -7.25
C ASN A 47 -14.90 10.67 -7.94
N ASN A 48 -14.71 10.55 -9.26
CA ASN A 48 -15.02 9.34 -10.02
C ASN A 48 -13.72 8.78 -10.57
N SER A 49 -13.49 7.49 -10.38
CA SER A 49 -12.32 6.80 -10.90
C SER A 49 -12.71 5.48 -11.54
N ASN A 50 -12.39 5.35 -12.81
CA ASN A 50 -12.57 4.13 -13.57
C ASN A 50 -11.19 3.56 -13.92
N LYS A 51 -11.01 2.26 -13.71
CA LYS A 51 -9.77 1.55 -14.02
C LYS A 51 -10.11 0.29 -14.80
N LEU A 52 -9.48 0.15 -15.97
CA LEU A 52 -9.39 -1.10 -16.70
C LEU A 52 -7.97 -1.65 -16.53
N SER A 53 -7.84 -2.87 -16.06
CA SER A 53 -6.55 -3.57 -15.97
C SER A 53 -6.62 -4.84 -16.81
N LEU A 54 -5.58 -5.10 -17.58
CA LEU A 54 -5.40 -6.33 -18.34
C LEU A 54 -4.10 -6.98 -17.90
N TRP A 55 -4.11 -8.27 -17.67
CA TRP A 55 -2.94 -9.02 -17.26
C TRP A 55 -2.72 -10.23 -18.15
N LEU A 56 -1.45 -10.61 -18.25
CA LEU A 56 -1.00 -11.81 -18.95
C LEU A 56 0.11 -12.44 -18.12
N LYS A 57 0.03 -13.77 -18.00
CA LYS A 57 1.06 -14.59 -17.38
C LYS A 57 1.37 -15.77 -18.29
N GLN A 58 2.64 -16.11 -18.43
CA GLN A 58 3.10 -17.20 -19.25
C GLN A 58 4.21 -17.96 -18.53
N SER A 59 4.10 -19.28 -18.51
CA SER A 59 5.21 -20.15 -18.17
C SER A 59 6.08 -20.36 -19.42
N LEU A 60 7.38 -20.16 -19.29
CA LEU A 60 8.36 -20.26 -20.39
C LEU A 60 8.97 -21.66 -20.48
N ASP A 61 8.65 -22.54 -19.52
CA ASP A 61 9.09 -23.91 -19.48
C ASP A 61 7.99 -24.85 -18.92
N ARG A 62 8.11 -26.15 -19.14
CA ARG A 62 7.13 -27.18 -18.72
C ARG A 62 7.03 -27.29 -17.19
N ASN A 63 8.10 -26.99 -16.47
CA ASN A 63 8.17 -27.13 -15.01
C ASN A 63 7.79 -25.83 -14.28
N SER A 64 7.45 -24.77 -15.02
CA SER A 64 7.14 -23.43 -14.48
C SER A 64 8.26 -22.81 -13.64
N PHE A 65 9.51 -23.17 -13.93
CA PHE A 65 10.68 -22.55 -13.30
C PHE A 65 10.94 -21.14 -13.83
N TYR A 66 10.52 -20.88 -15.07
CA TYR A 66 10.68 -19.59 -15.73
C TYR A 66 9.30 -19.05 -16.09
N ASN A 67 8.97 -17.89 -15.55
CA ASN A 67 7.68 -17.27 -15.79
C ASN A 67 7.84 -15.81 -16.18
N PHE A 68 6.98 -15.37 -17.07
CA PHE A 68 6.77 -13.97 -17.41
C PHE A 68 5.39 -13.53 -16.97
N ALA A 69 5.26 -12.33 -16.41
CA ALA A 69 3.98 -11.74 -16.07
C ALA A 69 3.98 -10.23 -16.39
N THR A 70 2.89 -9.77 -16.96
CA THR A 70 2.68 -8.33 -17.21
C THR A 70 1.25 -7.94 -16.88
N GLN A 71 1.07 -6.71 -16.42
CA GLN A 71 -0.24 -6.09 -16.19
C GLN A 71 -0.16 -4.63 -16.59
N GLY A 72 -1.04 -4.23 -17.49
CA GLY A 72 -1.26 -2.84 -17.86
C GLY A 72 -2.60 -2.33 -17.37
N SER A 73 -2.71 -1.05 -17.11
CA SER A 73 -3.95 -0.39 -16.68
C SER A 73 -4.18 0.91 -17.43
N ALA A 74 -5.44 1.19 -17.70
CA ALA A 74 -5.94 2.49 -18.13
C ALA A 74 -6.78 3.09 -17.01
N TYR A 75 -6.46 4.30 -16.59
CA TYR A 75 -7.20 5.03 -15.56
C TYR A 75 -7.88 6.24 -16.18
N PHE A 76 -9.14 6.43 -15.85
CA PHE A 76 -9.87 7.67 -16.07
C PHE A 76 -10.33 8.20 -14.71
N LYS A 77 -9.85 9.39 -14.32
CA LYS A 77 -10.19 10.04 -13.06
C LYS A 77 -10.80 11.39 -13.31
N MET A 78 -11.95 11.65 -12.69
CA MET A 78 -12.61 12.94 -12.65
C MET A 78 -12.69 13.39 -11.19
N ARG A 79 -12.24 14.62 -10.93
CA ARG A 79 -12.41 15.29 -9.63
C ARG A 79 -13.14 16.58 -9.85
N LYS A 80 -14.25 16.75 -9.13
CA LYS A 80 -15.04 17.97 -9.13
C LYS A 80 -15.05 18.58 -7.73
N TYR A 81 -14.67 19.86 -7.63
CA TYR A 81 -14.80 20.62 -6.40
C TYR A 81 -16.22 21.18 -6.32
N LEU A 82 -16.90 20.94 -5.19
CA LEU A 82 -18.30 21.33 -4.97
C LEU A 82 -18.44 22.63 -4.19
N ALA A 83 -17.35 23.41 -4.06
CA ALA A 83 -17.38 24.71 -3.39
C ALA A 83 -18.05 25.78 -4.28
N PRO A 84 -18.85 26.71 -3.69
CA PRO A 84 -19.56 27.74 -4.47
C PRO A 84 -18.63 28.63 -5.30
N ALA A 85 -17.37 28.83 -4.87
CA ALA A 85 -16.39 29.68 -5.53
C ALA A 85 -15.53 28.96 -6.59
N SER A 86 -15.60 27.64 -6.74
CA SER A 86 -14.78 26.92 -7.73
C SER A 86 -15.49 25.69 -8.29
N ASN A 87 -16.13 25.86 -9.43
CA ASN A 87 -16.66 24.74 -10.23
C ASN A 87 -15.57 24.06 -11.07
N LYS A 88 -14.38 23.86 -10.49
CA LYS A 88 -13.25 23.30 -11.20
C LYS A 88 -13.42 21.78 -11.36
N ILE A 89 -13.41 21.31 -12.61
CA ILE A 89 -13.38 19.89 -12.94
C ILE A 89 -11.97 19.56 -13.40
N LEU A 90 -11.36 18.56 -12.79
CA LEU A 90 -10.07 18.00 -13.21
C LEU A 90 -10.30 16.62 -13.80
N LEU A 91 -9.95 16.47 -15.07
CA LEU A 91 -9.95 15.19 -15.78
C LEU A 91 -8.52 14.70 -15.94
N LYS A 92 -8.28 13.43 -15.65
CA LYS A 92 -6.98 12.80 -15.83
C LYS A 92 -7.14 11.42 -16.43
N THR A 93 -6.48 11.17 -17.57
CA THR A 93 -6.36 9.84 -18.17
C THR A 93 -4.92 9.40 -18.10
N VAL A 94 -4.66 8.19 -17.63
CA VAL A 94 -3.31 7.64 -17.49
C VAL A 94 -3.29 6.20 -17.95
N LEU A 95 -2.30 5.86 -18.77
CA LEU A 95 -1.92 4.48 -19.07
C LEU A 95 -0.76 4.11 -18.16
N ASP A 96 -0.82 2.98 -17.49
CA ASP A 96 0.16 2.52 -16.52
C ASP A 96 0.57 1.08 -16.77
N ILE A 97 1.81 0.75 -16.43
CA ILE A 97 2.29 -0.62 -16.32
C ILE A 97 2.33 -0.95 -14.83
N ASP A 98 1.32 -1.66 -14.33
CA ASP A 98 1.22 -2.04 -12.92
C ASP A 98 2.26 -3.08 -12.55
N MET A 99 2.54 -4.03 -13.45
CA MET A 99 3.49 -5.12 -13.27
C MET A 99 4.15 -5.49 -14.61
N LEU A 100 5.45 -5.73 -14.57
CA LEU A 100 6.22 -6.31 -15.68
C LEU A 100 7.39 -7.06 -15.06
N LYS A 101 7.33 -8.39 -15.02
CA LYS A 101 8.35 -9.17 -14.34
C LYS A 101 8.65 -10.50 -14.99
N PHE A 102 9.92 -10.88 -14.90
CA PHE A 102 10.42 -12.22 -15.13
C PHE A 102 10.72 -12.89 -13.80
N THR A 103 10.32 -14.13 -13.64
CA THR A 103 10.49 -14.91 -12.42
C THR A 103 11.26 -16.17 -12.74
N PHE A 104 12.32 -16.43 -11.97
CA PHE A 104 13.11 -17.65 -12.02
C PHE A 104 12.97 -18.35 -10.67
N PHE A 105 12.45 -19.56 -10.69
CA PHE A 105 12.29 -20.38 -9.52
C PHE A 105 13.31 -21.53 -9.58
N VAL A 106 14.15 -21.64 -8.55
CA VAL A 106 15.19 -22.67 -8.45
C VAL A 106 14.95 -23.47 -7.18
N PRO A 107 14.46 -24.71 -7.29
CA PRO A 107 14.37 -25.60 -6.14
C PRO A 107 15.78 -26.04 -5.73
N LEU A 108 16.11 -25.92 -4.46
CA LEU A 108 17.40 -26.32 -3.89
C LEU A 108 17.28 -27.64 -3.13
N GLU A 109 16.45 -28.54 -3.64
CA GLU A 109 16.13 -29.86 -3.05
C GLU A 109 15.81 -29.74 -1.55
N LYS A 110 16.63 -30.36 -0.68
CA LYS A 110 16.44 -30.35 0.78
C LYS A 110 16.76 -29.02 1.45
N LYS A 111 17.38 -28.06 0.72
CA LYS A 111 17.86 -26.79 1.28
C LYS A 111 16.87 -25.63 1.18
N GLY A 112 15.78 -25.79 0.46
CA GLY A 112 14.76 -24.73 0.27
C GLY A 112 14.62 -24.29 -1.17
N ASN A 113 14.09 -23.10 -1.39
CA ASN A 113 13.80 -22.55 -2.72
C ASN A 113 14.43 -21.19 -2.87
N LEU A 114 14.95 -20.90 -4.06
CA LEU A 114 15.42 -19.59 -4.47
C LEU A 114 14.48 -19.05 -5.54
N LEU A 115 13.96 -17.85 -5.34
CA LEU A 115 13.15 -17.10 -6.28
C LEU A 115 13.91 -15.85 -6.67
N ILE A 116 14.12 -15.63 -7.97
CA ILE A 116 14.71 -14.42 -8.52
C ILE A 116 13.66 -13.78 -9.41
N GLU A 117 13.33 -12.53 -9.15
CA GLU A 117 12.41 -11.73 -9.96
C GLU A 117 13.15 -10.50 -10.47
N ALA A 118 13.02 -10.22 -11.76
CA ALA A 118 13.55 -9.01 -12.39
C ALA A 118 12.39 -8.24 -13.03
N GLY A 119 12.30 -6.94 -12.76
CA GLY A 119 11.28 -6.07 -13.32
C GLY A 119 10.50 -5.29 -12.26
N ARG A 120 9.22 -5.00 -12.56
CA ARG A 120 8.34 -4.22 -11.70
C ARG A 120 7.44 -5.09 -10.85
N ARG A 121 7.46 -4.85 -9.55
CA ARG A 121 6.54 -5.49 -8.59
C ARG A 121 6.16 -4.58 -7.44
N GLY A 122 4.99 -4.81 -6.86
CA GLY A 122 4.60 -4.21 -5.57
C GLY A 122 5.44 -4.81 -4.44
N LEU A 123 5.93 -3.97 -3.55
CA LEU A 123 6.64 -4.35 -2.35
C LEU A 123 6.07 -3.64 -1.14
N VAL A 124 5.89 -4.40 -0.06
CA VAL A 124 5.40 -3.91 1.23
C VAL A 124 6.38 -4.36 2.30
N ASP A 125 6.77 -3.44 3.19
CA ASP A 125 7.57 -3.78 4.38
C ASP A 125 6.78 -4.68 5.34
N SER A 126 7.45 -5.34 6.28
CA SER A 126 6.81 -6.32 7.19
C SER A 126 5.74 -5.71 8.09
N THR A 127 5.79 -4.41 8.36
CA THR A 127 4.74 -3.69 9.11
C THR A 127 3.58 -3.24 8.23
N GLY A 128 3.83 -3.09 6.93
CA GLY A 128 2.93 -2.48 5.97
C GLY A 128 2.76 -0.97 6.17
N VAL A 129 3.55 -0.31 7.00
CA VAL A 129 3.42 1.12 7.36
C VAL A 129 4.47 1.98 6.69
N ILE A 130 5.73 1.53 6.67
CA ILE A 130 6.86 2.35 6.22
C ILE A 130 6.88 2.46 4.70
N MET A 131 6.70 1.32 4.02
CA MET A 131 6.77 1.23 2.57
C MET A 131 5.68 0.32 2.00
N SER A 132 4.92 0.83 1.03
CA SER A 132 3.95 0.04 0.25
C SER A 132 3.80 0.69 -1.12
N GLN A 133 4.58 0.22 -2.11
CA GLN A 133 4.55 0.75 -3.47
C GLN A 133 5.20 -0.19 -4.48
N SER A 134 5.01 0.10 -5.77
CA SER A 134 5.71 -0.59 -6.85
C SER A 134 7.14 -0.07 -6.99
N LEU A 135 8.07 -1.01 -7.17
CA LEU A 135 9.49 -0.77 -7.41
C LEU A 135 9.95 -1.53 -8.66
N ASP A 136 10.92 -0.96 -9.37
CA ASP A 136 11.51 -1.52 -10.58
C ASP A 136 12.93 -2.02 -10.26
N GLY A 137 13.19 -3.34 -10.35
CA GLY A 137 14.50 -3.85 -9.92
C GLY A 137 14.67 -5.35 -9.99
N VAL A 138 15.64 -5.83 -9.24
CA VAL A 138 15.91 -7.26 -9.05
C VAL A 138 15.64 -7.62 -7.59
N PHE A 139 14.88 -8.68 -7.40
CA PHE A 139 14.45 -9.19 -6.10
C PHE A 139 14.88 -10.65 -6.00
N ILE A 140 15.58 -10.99 -4.95
CA ILE A 140 16.08 -12.35 -4.68
C ILE A 140 15.49 -12.79 -3.36
N GLN A 141 14.74 -13.86 -3.37
CA GLN A 141 14.15 -14.43 -2.17
C GLN A 141 14.62 -15.88 -1.99
N TYR A 142 15.25 -16.13 -0.86
CA TYR A 142 15.52 -17.46 -0.38
C TYR A 142 14.51 -17.85 0.70
N LYS A 143 13.92 -19.04 0.61
CA LYS A 143 12.96 -19.54 1.58
C LYS A 143 13.25 -21.00 1.90
N ASN A 144 13.34 -21.31 3.18
CA ASN A 144 13.40 -22.66 3.72
C ASN A 144 12.41 -22.81 4.90
N PRO A 145 12.27 -24.00 5.54
CA PRO A 145 11.37 -24.17 6.68
C PRO A 145 11.70 -23.31 7.91
N HIS A 146 12.96 -22.86 8.04
CA HIS A 146 13.44 -22.14 9.23
C HIS A 146 13.45 -20.62 9.06
N PHE A 147 13.64 -20.12 7.83
CA PHE A 147 13.63 -18.68 7.58
C PHE A 147 13.32 -18.34 6.11
N SER A 148 12.94 -17.10 5.88
CA SER A 148 12.84 -16.50 4.56
C SER A 148 13.62 -15.18 4.60
N LEU A 149 14.46 -14.97 3.59
CA LEU A 149 15.19 -13.73 3.35
C LEU A 149 14.88 -13.24 1.95
N MET A 150 14.42 -12.01 1.82
CA MET A 150 14.32 -11.33 0.53
C MET A 150 15.27 -10.15 0.52
N THR A 151 16.07 -10.02 -0.52
CA THR A 151 16.92 -8.86 -0.79
C THR A 151 16.58 -8.28 -2.14
N SER A 152 16.72 -6.96 -2.29
CA SER A 152 16.51 -6.33 -3.59
C SER A 152 17.36 -5.08 -3.79
N LEU A 153 17.72 -4.86 -5.07
CA LEU A 153 18.18 -3.59 -5.59
C LEU A 153 17.06 -3.06 -6.50
N ALA A 154 16.46 -1.94 -6.14
CA ALA A 154 15.27 -1.45 -6.80
C ALA A 154 15.29 0.06 -6.99
N PHE A 155 14.52 0.54 -7.96
CA PHE A 155 14.37 1.94 -8.33
C PHE A 155 12.91 2.37 -8.24
N THR A 156 12.66 3.62 -7.83
CA THR A 156 11.31 4.16 -7.74
C THR A 156 10.92 4.89 -9.03
N GLY A 157 9.86 4.44 -9.69
CA GLY A 157 9.24 5.16 -10.82
C GLY A 157 10.05 5.17 -12.11
N LEU A 158 10.79 4.09 -12.42
CA LEU A 158 11.54 3.96 -13.68
C LEU A 158 10.58 3.86 -14.88
N LEU A 159 9.58 2.97 -14.81
CA LEU A 159 8.64 2.75 -15.89
C LEU A 159 7.48 3.75 -15.86
N ASN A 160 7.02 4.11 -14.68
CA ASN A 160 5.90 5.02 -14.49
C ASN A 160 5.89 5.64 -13.10
N ALA A 161 5.67 6.94 -13.05
CA ALA A 161 5.63 7.71 -11.81
C ALA A 161 4.23 7.76 -11.17
N ASN A 162 3.17 7.44 -11.90
CA ASN A 162 1.79 7.66 -11.44
C ASN A 162 1.38 6.78 -10.24
N THR A 163 1.95 5.59 -10.12
CA THR A 163 1.69 4.66 -9.01
C THR A 163 2.65 4.81 -7.84
N VAL A 164 3.67 5.66 -7.97
CA VAL A 164 4.64 5.91 -6.91
C VAL A 164 4.13 7.01 -6.00
N VAL A 165 3.98 6.70 -4.72
CA VAL A 165 3.51 7.64 -3.69
C VAL A 165 4.57 7.75 -2.60
N LEU A 166 5.44 8.75 -2.70
CA LEU A 166 6.49 9.02 -1.72
C LEU A 166 6.03 10.04 -0.69
N ASN A 167 6.47 9.90 0.56
CA ASN A 167 6.26 10.87 1.62
C ASN A 167 7.29 12.01 1.50
N GLU A 168 7.09 12.88 0.51
CA GLU A 168 7.90 14.06 0.24
C GLU A 168 7.01 15.28 0.05
N LYS A 169 7.40 16.41 0.64
CA LYS A 169 6.61 17.66 0.56
C LYS A 169 6.50 18.23 -0.86
N ASP A 170 7.47 17.93 -1.72
CA ASP A 170 7.64 18.58 -3.03
C ASP A 170 7.51 17.60 -4.20
N ILE A 171 6.85 16.47 -4.03
CA ILE A 171 6.46 15.67 -5.17
C ILE A 171 5.26 16.36 -5.84
N THR A 172 5.54 17.40 -6.55
CA THR A 172 4.68 17.80 -7.65
C THR A 172 4.93 16.80 -8.77
N LEU A 173 3.88 16.11 -9.19
CA LEU A 173 3.89 15.54 -10.52
C LEU A 173 4.32 16.68 -11.43
N SER A 174 5.51 16.59 -12.03
CA SER A 174 5.89 17.48 -13.13
C SER A 174 4.73 17.46 -14.14
N ASN A 175 4.63 18.45 -15.02
CA ASN A 175 3.63 18.43 -16.10
C ASN A 175 3.63 17.10 -16.88
N ASN A 176 4.66 16.29 -16.72
CA ASN A 176 4.77 14.92 -17.21
C ASN A 176 4.38 13.92 -16.10
N ILE A 177 3.17 13.32 -16.21
CA ILE A 177 2.63 12.31 -15.31
C ILE A 177 3.46 11.01 -15.26
N TYR A 178 4.42 10.84 -16.15
CA TYR A 178 5.29 9.67 -16.29
C TYR A 178 6.70 9.88 -15.71
N SER A 179 6.98 11.02 -15.10
CA SER A 179 8.28 11.27 -14.46
C SER A 179 8.14 11.75 -13.03
N LEU A 180 9.04 11.30 -12.17
CA LEU A 180 9.16 11.77 -10.78
C LEU A 180 10.16 12.93 -10.72
N THR A 181 9.84 13.96 -9.93
CA THR A 181 10.79 15.02 -9.59
C THR A 181 11.90 14.52 -8.67
N LYS A 182 11.61 13.50 -7.86
CA LYS A 182 12.55 12.81 -6.96
C LYS A 182 12.41 11.31 -7.11
N SER A 183 13.50 10.62 -7.39
CA SER A 183 13.56 9.17 -7.49
C SER A 183 14.66 8.63 -6.58
N TYR A 184 14.51 7.38 -6.18
CA TYR A 184 15.41 6.71 -5.23
C TYR A 184 15.86 5.37 -5.76
N VAL A 185 17.13 5.04 -5.51
CA VAL A 185 17.64 3.67 -5.54
C VAL A 185 17.45 3.08 -4.15
N GLY A 186 16.86 1.90 -4.05
CA GLY A 186 16.60 1.19 -2.81
C GLY A 186 17.42 -0.09 -2.69
N LEU A 187 18.10 -0.25 -1.56
CA LEU A 187 18.64 -1.52 -1.08
C LEU A 187 17.75 -2.02 0.04
N ILE A 188 17.07 -3.14 -0.18
CA ILE A 188 16.03 -3.63 0.71
C ILE A 188 16.36 -5.06 1.13
N ALA A 189 16.26 -5.34 2.43
CA ALA A 189 16.31 -6.69 2.97
C ALA A 189 15.12 -6.90 3.90
N LEU A 190 14.33 -7.95 3.65
CA LEU A 190 13.22 -8.39 4.49
C LEU A 190 13.53 -9.79 4.99
N PHE A 191 13.40 -9.97 6.27
CA PHE A 191 13.76 -11.18 6.98
C PHE A 191 12.60 -11.70 7.80
N HIS A 192 12.38 -13.01 7.78
CA HIS A 192 11.29 -13.65 8.51
C HIS A 192 11.72 -15.02 9.03
N VAL A 193 11.58 -15.24 10.33
CA VAL A 193 11.88 -16.51 11.00
C VAL A 193 10.64 -17.03 11.70
N PRO A 194 10.05 -18.12 11.23
CA PRO A 194 9.05 -18.85 11.99
C PRO A 194 9.73 -19.63 13.13
N PHE A 195 9.11 -19.68 14.31
CA PHE A 195 9.57 -20.45 15.45
C PHE A 195 8.38 -21.07 16.22
N LEU A 196 8.66 -21.91 17.19
CA LEU A 196 7.66 -22.68 17.95
C LEU A 196 6.63 -23.37 17.03
N LYS A 197 7.12 -24.28 16.18
CA LYS A 197 6.32 -25.01 15.16
C LYS A 197 5.58 -24.09 14.21
N SER A 198 6.22 -22.96 13.83
CA SER A 198 5.66 -21.96 12.93
C SER A 198 4.44 -21.19 13.46
N SER A 199 4.12 -21.31 14.75
CA SER A 199 3.04 -20.56 15.35
C SER A 199 3.39 -19.08 15.54
N TYR A 200 4.65 -18.79 15.80
CA TYR A 200 5.17 -17.43 15.97
C TYR A 200 6.09 -17.06 14.80
N SER A 201 6.20 -15.78 14.55
CA SER A 201 7.10 -15.23 13.55
C SER A 201 7.85 -14.04 14.10
N LEU A 202 9.18 -14.11 14.05
CA LEU A 202 10.06 -12.94 14.16
C LEU A 202 10.27 -12.41 12.76
N TYR A 203 10.21 -11.09 12.59
CA TYR A 203 10.51 -10.45 11.31
C TYR A 203 11.37 -9.20 11.52
N GLY A 204 12.10 -8.83 10.48
CA GLY A 204 12.92 -7.64 10.49
C GLY A 204 13.15 -7.13 9.08
N ASP A 205 13.28 -5.82 8.95
CA ASP A 205 13.51 -5.15 7.69
C ASP A 205 14.65 -4.16 7.78
N SER A 206 15.46 -4.10 6.74
CA SER A 206 16.41 -3.03 6.48
C SER A 206 16.10 -2.40 5.14
N LEU A 207 15.66 -1.15 5.14
CA LEU A 207 15.28 -0.41 3.95
C LEU A 207 16.20 0.80 3.83
N ASN A 208 16.98 0.88 2.76
CA ASN A 208 17.91 1.98 2.52
C ASN A 208 17.60 2.60 1.17
N PHE A 209 17.30 3.90 1.14
CA PHE A 209 16.93 4.64 -0.05
C PHE A 209 17.87 5.82 -0.26
N PHE A 210 18.41 5.91 -1.46
CA PHE A 210 19.36 6.95 -1.88
C PHE A 210 18.71 7.76 -3.01
N GLU A 211 18.49 9.06 -2.80
CA GLU A 211 17.99 9.94 -3.86
C GLU A 211 19.03 10.03 -4.98
N THR A 212 18.58 9.95 -6.24
CA THR A 212 19.47 9.91 -7.41
C THR A 212 20.15 11.21 -7.73
N LYS A 213 19.77 12.33 -7.09
CA LYS A 213 20.41 13.64 -7.25
C LYS A 213 21.71 13.74 -6.48
N LYS A 214 22.67 14.52 -7.00
CA LYS A 214 23.91 14.86 -6.29
C LYS A 214 23.59 15.54 -4.96
N ASN A 215 24.18 15.05 -3.86
CA ASN A 215 23.84 15.46 -2.49
C ASN A 215 22.38 15.21 -2.11
N GLY A 216 21.78 14.17 -2.70
CA GLY A 216 20.42 13.77 -2.44
C GLY A 216 20.18 13.24 -1.04
N LYS A 217 18.94 13.08 -0.70
CA LYS A 217 18.47 12.58 0.59
C LYS A 217 18.78 11.09 0.74
N ILE A 218 19.22 10.68 1.93
CA ILE A 218 19.36 9.27 2.32
C ILE A 218 18.28 8.98 3.36
N LYS A 219 17.55 7.89 3.19
CA LYS A 219 16.57 7.40 4.15
C LYS A 219 16.85 5.95 4.49
N THR A 220 17.08 5.66 5.75
CA THR A 220 17.30 4.30 6.27
C THR A 220 16.23 3.97 7.29
N TYR A 221 15.68 2.77 7.22
CA TYR A 221 14.71 2.24 8.18
C TYR A 221 15.18 0.86 8.63
N LEU A 222 15.14 0.64 9.93
CA LEU A 222 15.37 -0.66 10.55
C LEU A 222 14.14 -1.03 11.36
N THR A 223 13.59 -2.19 11.11
CA THR A 223 12.39 -2.70 11.79
C THR A 223 12.66 -4.07 12.39
N VAL A 224 12.15 -4.30 13.58
CA VAL A 224 12.03 -5.62 14.18
C VAL A 224 10.62 -5.79 14.73
N GLY A 225 10.06 -6.98 14.60
CA GLY A 225 8.75 -7.26 15.11
C GLY A 225 8.50 -8.76 15.33
N ILE A 226 7.46 -9.03 16.10
CA ILE A 226 7.03 -10.36 16.42
C ILE A 226 5.51 -10.45 16.31
N LYS A 227 5.00 -11.58 15.82
CA LYS A 227 3.58 -11.89 15.77
C LYS A 227 3.33 -13.36 16.06
N GLY A 228 2.16 -13.65 16.62
CA GLY A 228 1.76 -15.03 16.92
C GLY A 228 0.47 -15.11 17.73
N PRO A 229 0.05 -16.33 18.08
CA PRO A 229 -1.10 -16.55 18.94
C PRO A 229 -0.75 -16.30 20.41
N VAL A 230 -1.63 -15.63 21.16
CA VAL A 230 -1.62 -15.65 22.63
C VAL A 230 -2.38 -16.89 23.12
N PHE A 231 -3.54 -17.15 22.52
CA PHE A 231 -4.38 -18.35 22.71
C PHE A 231 -4.88 -18.85 21.36
N LYS A 232 -5.66 -19.96 21.36
CA LYS A 232 -6.18 -20.59 20.12
C LYS A 232 -6.82 -19.64 19.10
N ARG A 233 -7.30 -18.45 19.51
CA ARG A 233 -8.00 -17.49 18.63
C ARG A 233 -7.61 -16.06 18.86
N LEU A 234 -6.75 -15.81 19.81
CA LEU A 234 -6.23 -14.48 20.11
C LEU A 234 -4.82 -14.37 19.56
N PHE A 235 -4.62 -13.44 18.64
CA PHE A 235 -3.34 -13.19 17.99
C PHE A 235 -2.85 -11.78 18.31
N PHE A 236 -1.55 -11.63 18.42
CA PHE A 236 -0.91 -10.34 18.57
C PHE A 236 0.12 -10.10 17.48
N SER A 237 0.42 -8.84 17.24
CA SER A 237 1.59 -8.40 16.50
C SER A 237 2.14 -7.13 17.14
N THR A 238 3.45 -7.02 17.20
CA THR A 238 4.12 -5.80 17.65
C THR A 238 5.37 -5.58 16.86
N SER A 239 5.70 -4.32 16.58
CA SER A 239 6.95 -3.94 15.93
C SER A 239 7.49 -2.62 16.45
N PHE A 240 8.80 -2.48 16.30
CA PHE A 240 9.54 -1.27 16.57
C PHE A 240 10.40 -0.95 15.35
N SER A 241 10.36 0.30 14.91
CA SER A 241 11.11 0.76 13.74
C SER A 241 11.85 2.05 14.05
N GLY A 242 13.12 2.10 13.70
CA GLY A 242 13.94 3.32 13.69
C GLY A 242 14.04 3.87 12.27
N SER A 243 13.99 5.18 12.11
CA SER A 243 14.30 5.87 10.86
C SER A 243 15.48 6.81 11.02
N TYR A 244 16.32 6.86 10.00
CA TYR A 244 17.42 7.81 9.85
C TYR A 244 17.28 8.49 8.50
N VAL A 245 17.13 9.82 8.51
CA VAL A 245 16.98 10.63 7.31
C VAL A 245 18.07 11.69 7.31
N LYS A 246 18.94 11.66 6.30
CA LYS A 246 20.00 12.65 6.08
C LYS A 246 19.69 13.45 4.82
N GLU A 247 19.62 14.76 4.94
CA GLU A 247 19.47 15.70 3.84
C GLU A 247 20.50 16.81 3.98
N LYS A 248 21.52 16.81 3.09
CA LYS A 248 22.71 17.69 3.21
C LYS A 248 23.40 17.51 4.57
N SER A 249 23.42 18.55 5.41
CA SER A 249 23.96 18.53 6.78
C SER A 249 22.91 18.23 7.86
N ASP A 250 21.63 18.25 7.51
CA ASP A 250 20.54 17.97 8.46
C ASP A 250 20.33 16.47 8.61
N VAL A 251 20.26 16.01 9.85
CA VAL A 251 20.04 14.61 10.22
C VAL A 251 18.83 14.53 11.13
N LYS A 252 17.90 13.65 10.80
CA LYS A 252 16.72 13.35 11.60
C LYS A 252 16.66 11.86 11.87
N ALA A 253 16.47 11.50 13.14
CA ALA A 253 16.21 10.13 13.55
C ALA A 253 14.86 10.07 14.24
N GLY A 254 14.04 9.09 13.91
CA GLY A 254 12.69 8.97 14.45
C GLY A 254 12.34 7.53 14.76
N ILE A 255 11.31 7.35 15.58
CA ILE A 255 10.84 6.05 16.07
C ILE A 255 9.36 5.87 15.68
N LEU A 256 9.02 4.65 15.24
CA LEU A 256 7.67 4.16 15.08
C LEU A 256 7.52 2.87 15.92
N ALA A 257 6.48 2.81 16.72
CA ALA A 257 6.08 1.59 17.41
C ALA A 257 4.64 1.24 16.99
N THR A 258 4.40 -0.05 16.73
CA THR A 258 3.08 -0.56 16.38
C THR A 258 2.72 -1.75 17.25
N GLY A 259 1.45 -1.88 17.61
CA GLY A 259 0.92 -3.03 18.34
C GLY A 259 -0.51 -3.33 17.88
N ALA A 260 -0.84 -4.60 17.77
CA ALA A 260 -2.20 -5.03 17.50
C ALA A 260 -2.50 -6.36 18.20
N ILE A 261 -3.76 -6.51 18.56
CA ILE A 261 -4.32 -7.76 19.10
C ILE A 261 -5.64 -8.03 18.39
N ALA A 262 -5.91 -9.28 18.06
CA ALA A 262 -7.12 -9.66 17.34
C ALA A 262 -7.67 -10.99 17.83
N TYR A 263 -8.97 -11.04 18.10
CA TYR A 263 -9.70 -12.22 18.44
C TYR A 263 -10.60 -12.68 17.30
N TYR A 264 -10.54 -13.97 16.97
CA TYR A 264 -11.34 -14.59 15.91
C TYR A 264 -12.46 -15.43 16.50
N PHE A 265 -13.69 -15.09 16.17
CA PHE A 265 -14.87 -15.86 16.57
C PHE A 265 -15.11 -17.03 15.61
N ARG A 266 -15.68 -18.12 16.12
CA ARG A 266 -16.02 -19.28 15.24
C ARG A 266 -17.16 -18.98 14.30
N LYS A 267 -18.14 -18.22 14.79
CA LYS A 267 -19.39 -17.96 14.09
C LYS A 267 -19.20 -16.76 13.17
N TYR A 268 -19.72 -16.87 11.95
CA TYR A 268 -19.72 -15.80 10.93
C TYR A 268 -18.34 -15.26 10.52
N GLY A 269 -17.26 -15.99 10.74
CA GLY A 269 -15.91 -15.48 10.45
C GLY A 269 -15.63 -14.12 11.12
N ALA A 270 -16.28 -13.84 12.26
CA ALA A 270 -16.17 -12.55 12.91
C ALA A 270 -14.79 -12.35 13.53
N LYS A 271 -14.28 -11.12 13.48
CA LYS A 271 -13.01 -10.71 14.06
C LYS A 271 -13.20 -9.40 14.80
N LEU A 272 -12.65 -9.32 15.99
CA LEU A 272 -12.49 -8.09 16.75
C LEU A 272 -11.00 -7.84 16.98
N GLY A 273 -10.51 -6.67 16.62
CA GLY A 273 -9.12 -6.28 16.77
C GLY A 273 -8.98 -4.91 17.41
N MET A 274 -7.90 -4.73 18.15
CA MET A 274 -7.44 -3.43 18.64
C MET A 274 -6.04 -3.18 18.06
N HIS A 275 -5.73 -1.94 17.77
CA HIS A 275 -4.40 -1.54 17.31
C HIS A 275 -3.98 -0.23 17.97
N MET A 276 -2.66 -0.07 18.05
CA MET A 276 -2.02 1.14 18.51
C MET A 276 -0.78 1.40 17.68
N GLU A 277 -0.58 2.65 17.28
CA GLU A 277 0.56 3.09 16.48
C GLU A 277 1.06 4.41 17.05
N PHE A 278 2.36 4.50 17.29
CA PHE A 278 3.02 5.69 17.77
C PHE A 278 4.15 6.08 16.82
N ALA A 279 4.09 7.28 16.26
CA ALA A 279 5.13 7.86 15.42
C ALA A 279 5.67 9.14 16.08
N GLN A 280 6.96 9.14 16.39
CA GLN A 280 7.65 10.25 17.05
C GLN A 280 7.55 11.56 16.25
N GLY A 281 7.43 12.67 16.97
CA GLY A 281 7.38 14.04 16.43
C GLY A 281 8.61 14.87 16.75
N GLY A 282 8.48 16.20 16.59
CA GLY A 282 9.52 17.19 16.87
C GLY A 282 10.65 17.24 15.86
N LYS A 283 11.84 17.63 16.30
CA LYS A 283 13.03 17.70 15.46
C LYS A 283 13.40 16.32 14.88
N ASN A 284 13.19 15.27 15.67
CA ASN A 284 13.44 13.86 15.32
C ASN A 284 12.15 13.14 14.93
N SER A 285 11.42 13.72 13.99
CA SER A 285 10.14 13.14 13.56
C SER A 285 10.32 11.91 12.68
N PHE A 286 9.60 10.85 13.02
CA PHE A 286 9.48 9.68 12.14
C PHE A 286 8.72 10.06 10.86
N GLN A 287 9.21 9.61 9.71
CA GLN A 287 8.55 9.80 8.42
C GLN A 287 8.56 8.47 7.65
N THR A 288 7.42 8.03 7.18
CA THR A 288 7.35 6.85 6.30
C THR A 288 8.01 7.14 4.95
N PHE A 289 8.46 6.10 4.26
CA PHE A 289 8.96 6.25 2.88
C PHE A 289 7.82 6.48 1.90
N THR A 290 6.78 5.65 1.97
CA THR A 290 5.54 5.85 1.20
C THR A 290 4.60 6.76 1.97
N LEU A 291 3.93 7.69 1.27
CA LEU A 291 2.88 8.49 1.88
C LEU A 291 1.73 7.58 2.29
N ARG A 292 1.54 7.42 3.57
CA ARG A 292 0.41 6.72 4.16
C ARG A 292 -0.35 7.61 5.11
N HIS A 293 -1.62 7.33 5.23
CA HIS A 293 -2.49 8.00 6.18
C HIS A 293 -2.75 7.06 7.36
N LEU A 294 -2.77 7.60 8.57
CA LEU A 294 -3.20 6.88 9.77
C LEU A 294 -4.66 6.45 9.66
N SER A 295 -5.46 7.31 9.03
CA SER A 295 -6.84 7.05 8.69
C SER A 295 -6.92 6.34 7.35
N SER A 296 -7.90 5.48 7.18
CA SER A 296 -8.16 4.79 5.91
C SER A 296 -8.67 5.72 4.80
N GLN A 297 -9.26 6.86 5.16
CA GLN A 297 -9.93 7.78 4.23
C GLN A 297 -9.46 9.22 4.36
N PHE A 298 -8.99 9.64 5.53
CA PHE A 298 -8.66 11.04 5.80
C PHE A 298 -7.15 11.26 5.88
N TYR A 299 -6.72 12.43 5.41
CA TYR A 299 -5.31 12.78 5.41
C TYR A 299 -4.78 13.01 6.82
N SER A 300 -4.00 12.10 7.33
CA SER A 300 -3.25 12.24 8.58
C SER A 300 -1.91 11.53 8.44
N PRO A 301 -0.80 12.25 8.24
CA PRO A 301 0.51 11.64 8.02
C PRO A 301 1.03 10.94 9.28
N TYR A 302 1.81 9.87 9.08
CA TYR A 302 2.53 9.16 10.13
C TYR A 302 3.72 9.97 10.66
N THR A 303 3.44 11.09 11.28
CA THR A 303 4.48 11.90 11.93
C THR A 303 3.88 12.63 13.12
N ASN A 304 4.54 12.60 14.25
CA ASN A 304 4.04 13.21 15.49
C ASN A 304 2.60 12.76 15.83
N LYS A 305 2.35 11.46 15.77
CA LYS A 305 1.01 10.91 15.92
C LYS A 305 0.99 9.69 16.84
N TRP A 306 -0.07 9.60 17.58
CA TRP A 306 -0.50 8.40 18.27
C TRP A 306 -1.93 8.07 17.81
N ASN A 307 -2.09 6.88 17.26
CA ASN A 307 -3.37 6.36 16.81
C ASN A 307 -3.71 5.10 17.62
N THR A 308 -4.92 5.04 18.15
CA THR A 308 -5.46 3.85 18.83
C THR A 308 -6.86 3.61 18.29
N GLY A 309 -7.14 2.35 17.94
CA GLY A 309 -8.41 2.04 17.34
C GLY A 309 -8.89 0.61 17.57
N VAL A 310 -10.15 0.42 17.25
CA VAL A 310 -10.84 -0.88 17.27
C VAL A 310 -11.36 -1.15 15.86
N LYS A 311 -11.09 -2.34 15.37
CA LYS A 311 -11.62 -2.83 14.08
C LYS A 311 -12.43 -4.10 14.32
N MET A 312 -13.62 -4.12 13.78
CA MET A 312 -14.50 -5.29 13.78
C MET A 312 -14.79 -5.69 12.34
N SER A 313 -14.87 -6.98 12.08
CA SER A 313 -15.37 -7.48 10.80
C SER A 313 -16.17 -8.75 11.00
N ILE A 314 -17.13 -8.98 10.10
CA ILE A 314 -18.03 -10.13 10.12
C ILE A 314 -18.35 -10.55 8.69
N LYS A 315 -18.48 -11.85 8.49
CA LYS A 315 -18.92 -12.46 7.23
C LYS A 315 -20.20 -13.27 7.48
N PRO A 316 -21.37 -12.62 7.54
CA PRO A 316 -22.63 -13.29 7.88
C PRO A 316 -23.10 -14.25 6.79
N LEU A 317 -22.76 -13.99 5.53
CA LEU A 317 -22.97 -14.84 4.35
C LEU A 317 -21.63 -15.00 3.62
N GLU A 318 -21.52 -16.02 2.77
CA GLU A 318 -20.28 -16.22 1.98
C GLU A 318 -20.01 -15.05 1.04
N GLU A 319 -21.04 -14.40 0.55
CA GLU A 319 -20.99 -13.29 -0.37
C GLU A 319 -20.89 -11.93 0.32
N LEU A 320 -21.26 -11.81 1.61
CA LEU A 320 -21.37 -10.54 2.32
C LEU A 320 -20.29 -10.40 3.39
N TYR A 321 -19.45 -9.39 3.25
CA TYR A 321 -18.46 -8.97 4.25
C TYR A 321 -18.79 -7.57 4.75
N ILE A 322 -18.77 -7.38 6.06
CA ILE A 322 -19.01 -6.09 6.72
C ILE A 322 -17.84 -5.81 7.63
N GLU A 323 -17.35 -4.59 7.64
CA GLU A 323 -16.34 -4.11 8.58
C GLU A 323 -16.71 -2.77 9.19
N ALA A 324 -16.21 -2.53 10.40
CA ALA A 324 -16.30 -1.26 11.09
C ALA A 324 -14.97 -0.94 11.77
N LEU A 325 -14.60 0.34 11.79
CA LEU A 325 -13.38 0.85 12.36
C LEU A 325 -13.70 2.11 13.17
N CYS A 326 -13.07 2.24 14.34
CA CYS A 326 -13.07 3.47 15.15
C CYS A 326 -11.63 3.76 15.57
N ASN A 327 -11.17 5.01 15.37
CA ASN A 327 -9.83 5.48 15.72
C ASN A 327 -9.90 6.76 16.55
N ILE A 328 -9.06 6.83 17.56
CA ILE A 328 -8.73 8.07 18.26
C ILE A 328 -7.33 8.48 17.81
N ILE A 329 -7.19 9.69 17.29
CA ILE A 329 -5.94 10.24 16.78
C ILE A 329 -5.48 11.35 17.72
N CYS A 330 -4.26 11.21 18.23
CA CYS A 330 -3.60 12.17 19.10
C CYS A 330 -2.26 12.61 18.48
N LYS A 331 -1.75 13.76 18.90
CA LYS A 331 -0.39 14.20 18.60
C LYS A 331 0.58 13.58 19.60
N GLY A 332 1.79 13.26 19.17
CA GLY A 332 2.86 12.78 20.05
C GLY A 332 3.38 13.86 21.00
N GLU A 333 3.27 15.14 20.60
CA GLU A 333 3.64 16.30 21.40
C GLU A 333 2.47 17.28 21.50
N LYS A 334 2.32 17.95 22.66
CA LYS A 334 1.26 18.95 22.86
C LYS A 334 1.38 20.10 21.85
N SER A 335 0.28 20.38 21.18
CA SER A 335 0.12 21.57 20.36
C SER A 335 -1.09 22.33 20.86
N ASN A 336 -0.92 23.59 21.19
CA ASN A 336 -1.98 24.43 21.78
C ASN A 336 -2.66 23.78 23.02
N GLY A 337 -1.86 23.17 23.89
CA GLY A 337 -2.32 22.64 25.18
C GLY A 337 -3.06 21.28 25.13
N SER A 338 -3.25 20.67 23.95
CA SER A 338 -3.94 19.37 23.84
C SER A 338 -3.17 18.39 22.97
N LEU A 339 -3.25 17.11 23.37
CA LEU A 339 -2.78 15.98 22.59
C LEU A 339 -3.85 15.47 21.61
N TYR A 340 -5.13 15.58 21.93
CA TYR A 340 -6.22 15.09 21.09
C TYR A 340 -6.32 15.88 19.77
N GLU A 341 -6.39 15.17 18.64
CA GLU A 341 -6.51 15.74 17.30
C GLU A 341 -7.88 15.46 16.69
N GLY A 342 -8.40 14.26 16.86
CA GLY A 342 -9.70 13.90 16.31
C GLY A 342 -10.09 12.45 16.53
N PHE A 343 -11.30 12.15 16.13
CA PHE A 343 -11.92 10.82 16.14
C PHE A 343 -12.39 10.45 14.75
N GLU A 344 -12.15 9.23 14.34
CA GLU A 344 -12.61 8.66 13.08
C GLU A 344 -13.47 7.42 13.33
N TRP A 345 -14.54 7.32 12.59
CA TRP A 345 -15.22 6.04 12.42
C TRP A 345 -15.50 5.77 10.96
N MET A 346 -15.50 4.52 10.58
CA MET A 346 -15.83 4.06 9.23
C MET A 346 -16.54 2.72 9.29
N THR A 347 -17.49 2.53 8.40
CA THR A 347 -18.08 1.22 8.12
C THR A 347 -17.97 0.94 6.63
N GLY A 348 -17.78 -0.31 6.28
CA GLY A 348 -17.70 -0.78 4.90
C GLY A 348 -18.44 -2.09 4.75
N THR A 349 -18.97 -2.30 3.57
CA THR A 349 -19.58 -3.57 3.17
C THR A 349 -19.10 -3.94 1.78
N SER A 350 -18.86 -5.23 1.56
CA SER A 350 -18.56 -5.81 0.26
C SER A 350 -19.51 -6.96 0.00
N TYR A 351 -20.17 -6.94 -1.16
CA TYR A 351 -21.09 -7.98 -1.59
C TYR A 351 -20.65 -8.53 -2.94
N THR A 352 -20.44 -9.85 -3.01
CA THR A 352 -20.03 -10.57 -4.21
C THR A 352 -21.23 -11.30 -4.79
N ILE A 353 -21.80 -10.81 -5.91
CA ILE A 353 -22.98 -11.41 -6.55
C ILE A 353 -22.61 -12.74 -7.21
N LYS A 354 -21.49 -12.75 -7.93
CA LYS A 354 -20.88 -13.92 -8.58
C LYS A 354 -19.36 -13.81 -8.40
N ARG A 355 -18.63 -14.88 -8.69
CA ARG A 355 -17.15 -14.88 -8.57
C ARG A 355 -16.49 -13.68 -9.23
N ASP A 356 -17.11 -13.14 -10.28
CA ASP A 356 -16.54 -12.11 -11.14
C ASP A 356 -17.14 -10.71 -10.93
N ILE A 357 -18.17 -10.57 -10.07
CA ILE A 357 -18.85 -9.28 -9.84
C ILE A 357 -18.96 -9.01 -8.36
N SER A 358 -18.41 -7.90 -7.92
CA SER A 358 -18.53 -7.44 -6.53
C SER A 358 -18.84 -5.95 -6.44
N PHE A 359 -19.53 -5.57 -5.37
CA PHE A 359 -19.84 -4.20 -4.99
C PHE A 359 -19.33 -3.92 -3.59
N GLU A 360 -18.76 -2.73 -3.43
CA GLU A 360 -18.31 -2.23 -2.14
C GLU A 360 -19.01 -0.91 -1.85
N ALA A 361 -19.46 -0.71 -0.61
CA ALA A 361 -19.98 0.55 -0.13
C ALA A 361 -19.28 0.90 1.19
N SER A 362 -18.98 2.17 1.40
CA SER A 362 -18.32 2.65 2.61
C SER A 362 -18.86 4.00 3.03
N LEU A 363 -18.94 4.21 4.34
CA LEU A 363 -19.37 5.44 4.98
C LEU A 363 -18.46 5.69 6.17
N GLY A 364 -18.05 6.94 6.38
CA GLY A 364 -17.25 7.29 7.53
C GLY A 364 -17.23 8.77 7.82
N GLN A 365 -16.76 9.12 9.01
CA GLN A 365 -16.59 10.50 9.45
C GLN A 365 -15.28 10.65 10.21
N TYR A 366 -14.64 11.77 10.00
CA TYR A 366 -13.54 12.25 10.80
C TYR A 366 -13.94 13.56 11.48
N ILE A 367 -13.98 13.55 12.79
CA ILE A 367 -14.37 14.67 13.64
C ILE A 367 -13.09 15.22 14.25
N LYS A 368 -12.69 16.44 13.85
CA LYS A 368 -11.52 17.11 14.41
C LYS A 368 -11.85 17.72 15.78
N ARG A 369 -10.81 18.07 16.53
CA ARG A 369 -10.92 18.72 17.83
C ARG A 369 -11.75 20.03 17.80
N ASP A 370 -11.68 20.80 16.72
CA ASP A 370 -12.43 22.04 16.52
C ASP A 370 -13.88 21.81 16.09
N ALA A 371 -14.38 20.57 16.23
CA ALA A 371 -15.67 20.11 15.78
C ALA A 371 -15.91 20.25 14.26
N SER A 372 -14.88 20.56 13.47
CA SER A 372 -14.99 20.42 12.02
C SER A 372 -15.07 18.95 11.64
N MET A 373 -15.91 18.63 10.69
CA MET A 373 -16.22 17.25 10.30
C MET A 373 -15.98 17.04 8.79
N LEU A 374 -15.39 15.90 8.47
CA LEU A 374 -15.29 15.38 7.11
C LEU A 374 -16.13 14.11 7.04
N THR A 375 -17.09 14.06 6.15
CA THR A 375 -17.89 12.86 5.87
C THR A 375 -17.44 12.27 4.55
N PHE A 376 -17.22 10.96 4.54
CA PHE A 376 -16.84 10.19 3.37
C PHE A 376 -17.95 9.20 3.01
N ILE A 377 -18.31 9.15 1.73
CA ILE A 377 -19.21 8.16 1.16
C ILE A 377 -18.53 7.57 -0.07
N GLY A 378 -18.36 6.26 -0.10
CA GLY A 378 -17.73 5.56 -1.21
C GLY A 378 -18.59 4.44 -1.75
N LEU A 379 -18.65 4.33 -3.07
CA LEU A 379 -19.28 3.22 -3.79
C LEU A 379 -18.28 2.70 -4.82
N LYS A 380 -18.16 1.38 -4.95
CA LYS A 380 -17.25 0.76 -5.92
C LYS A 380 -17.87 -0.49 -6.50
N GLY A 381 -17.77 -0.63 -7.81
CA GLY A 381 -18.09 -1.86 -8.55
C GLY A 381 -16.83 -2.45 -9.17
N ILE A 382 -16.72 -3.77 -9.16
CA ILE A 382 -15.61 -4.53 -9.73
C ILE A 382 -16.17 -5.66 -10.58
N ILE A 383 -15.63 -5.80 -11.79
CA ILE A 383 -15.93 -6.89 -12.71
C ILE A 383 -14.59 -7.48 -13.14
N SER A 384 -14.40 -8.80 -12.96
CA SER A 384 -13.27 -9.56 -13.50
C SER A 384 -13.70 -10.47 -14.64
N PHE A 385 -12.86 -10.70 -15.63
CA PHE A 385 -13.15 -11.50 -16.82
C PHE A 385 -11.89 -12.14 -17.41
#